data_e8629547a4faeb3d4d50c98e6e1dfa5f
#
_entry.id   e8629547a4faeb3d4d50c98e6e1dfa5f
#
_cell.length_a   1.000
_cell.length_b   1.000
_cell.length_c   1.000
_cell.angle_alpha   90.00
_cell.angle_beta   90.00
_cell.angle_gamma   90.00
#
_symmetry.space_group_name_H-M   'P 1'
#
loop_
_entity.id
_entity.type
_entity.pdbx_description
1 polymer ?
#
loop_
_entity_poly.entity_id
_entity_poly.type
_entity_poly.pdbx_seq_one_letter_code
_entity_poly.pdbx_strand_id
1 'polypeptide(L)'
;MVAAAALQPESAGASLAIRGVSHEFDIEGEPLPVLDTIDLDVAPGEFVALLGPSGCGKSTLLRLVAGLEPPRAGRILFDGTPVLGPHPSRVVVFQDPTLYPWRTVEGNVSVGLEARGILRSQRHRVNDALRLVGLDGFARVYPHQLSGGMAQRAALARALVNDPQLLILDEPLGKLDSLTRLTMQSELVSLWQRKGFTALLVTHDVEEALLLASRVVVLSDRPARIKAEVANDLPYPRHRGDPRLAELRHEVLSLLGLDATW
;
A
#
# COMPACT_ATOMS: atom_id res chain seq x y z
N MET A 1 10.07 -37.62 15.22
CA MET A 1 9.38 -36.62 14.39
C MET A 1 9.78 -35.23 14.94
N VAL A 2 10.76 -34.59 14.33
CA VAL A 2 11.21 -33.24 14.71
C VAL A 2 10.40 -32.30 13.83
N ALA A 3 9.56 -31.47 14.46
CA ALA A 3 8.81 -30.42 13.77
C ALA A 3 9.83 -29.45 13.15
N ALA A 4 9.83 -29.34 11.83
CA ALA A 4 10.56 -28.30 11.12
C ALA A 4 9.99 -26.94 11.53
N ALA A 5 10.72 -26.22 12.40
CA ALA A 5 10.48 -24.82 12.62
C ALA A 5 10.66 -24.11 11.27
N ALA A 6 9.57 -23.58 10.72
CA ALA A 6 9.63 -22.72 9.56
C ALA A 6 10.50 -21.52 9.95
N LEU A 7 11.66 -21.42 9.32
CA LEU A 7 12.50 -20.23 9.37
C LEU A 7 11.65 -19.07 8.83
N GLN A 8 11.15 -18.23 9.73
CA GLN A 8 10.60 -16.93 9.31
C GLN A 8 11.77 -16.16 8.69
N PRO A 9 11.64 -15.65 7.46
CA PRO A 9 12.69 -14.79 6.92
C PRO A 9 12.85 -13.60 7.86
N GLU A 10 14.10 -13.24 8.16
CA GLU A 10 14.37 -11.98 8.87
C GLU A 10 13.65 -10.88 8.09
N SER A 11 12.65 -10.27 8.72
CA SER A 11 11.74 -9.33 8.07
C SER A 11 12.56 -8.19 7.46
N ALA A 12 12.55 -8.07 6.13
CA ALA A 12 13.10 -6.91 5.42
C ALA A 12 12.24 -5.66 5.61
N GLY A 13 11.10 -5.79 6.29
CA GLY A 13 10.17 -4.72 6.61
C GLY A 13 10.61 -3.91 7.82
N ALA A 14 10.13 -2.67 7.88
CA ALA A 14 10.37 -1.74 8.97
C ALA A 14 9.10 -1.55 9.81
N SER A 15 9.25 -1.22 11.09
CA SER A 15 8.11 -0.84 11.93
C SER A 15 7.62 0.58 11.59
N LEU A 16 6.30 0.78 11.69
CA LEU A 16 5.69 2.10 11.59
C LEU A 16 4.89 2.37 12.85
N ALA A 17 5.14 3.51 13.50
CA ALA A 17 4.37 3.95 14.64
C ALA A 17 3.81 5.36 14.41
N ILE A 18 2.50 5.50 14.46
CA ILE A 18 1.77 6.75 14.38
C ILE A 18 1.28 7.08 15.78
N ARG A 19 1.58 8.28 16.29
CA ARG A 19 1.32 8.68 17.66
C ARG A 19 0.57 10.01 17.73
N GLY A 20 -0.70 9.96 18.08
CA GLY A 20 -1.56 11.11 18.27
C GLY A 20 -1.63 12.04 17.08
N VAL A 21 -1.56 11.49 15.86
CA VAL A 21 -1.48 12.29 14.63
C VAL A 21 -2.81 12.94 14.34
N SER A 22 -2.79 14.29 14.27
CA SER A 22 -3.90 15.09 13.77
C SER A 22 -3.44 15.97 12.62
N HIS A 23 -4.34 16.21 11.67
CA HIS A 23 -4.05 17.01 10.49
C HIS A 23 -5.29 17.74 9.98
N GLU A 24 -5.08 18.97 9.54
CA GLU A 24 -6.08 19.83 8.94
C GLU A 24 -5.49 20.57 7.76
N PHE A 25 -6.32 20.91 6.80
CA PHE A 25 -5.99 21.83 5.71
C PHE A 25 -6.56 23.22 6.01
N ASP A 26 -5.90 24.25 5.52
CA ASP A 26 -6.44 25.60 5.47
C ASP A 26 -7.12 25.78 4.10
N ILE A 27 -8.40 26.10 4.11
CA ILE A 27 -9.16 26.41 2.91
C ILE A 27 -9.71 27.83 3.06
N GLU A 28 -9.11 28.77 2.34
CA GLU A 28 -9.53 30.19 2.34
C GLU A 28 -9.53 30.84 3.76
N GLY A 29 -8.63 30.38 4.63
CA GLY A 29 -8.51 30.86 6.01
C GLY A 29 -9.35 30.09 7.04
N GLU A 30 -10.12 29.10 6.58
CA GLU A 30 -10.91 28.24 7.48
C GLU A 30 -10.25 26.86 7.64
N PRO A 31 -10.04 26.38 8.89
CA PRO A 31 -9.47 25.08 9.13
C PRO A 31 -10.44 23.96 8.74
N LEU A 32 -9.97 23.01 7.94
CA LEU A 32 -10.69 21.79 7.59
C LEU A 32 -10.04 20.60 8.29
N PRO A 33 -10.51 20.16 9.46
CA PRO A 33 -9.98 18.98 10.12
C PRO A 33 -10.20 17.72 9.29
N VAL A 34 -9.14 16.92 9.10
CA VAL A 34 -9.18 15.70 8.29
C VAL A 34 -8.84 14.46 9.10
N LEU A 35 -7.84 14.55 9.98
CA LEU A 35 -7.44 13.47 10.88
C LEU A 35 -7.47 13.99 12.31
N ASP A 36 -7.96 13.16 13.23
CA ASP A 36 -8.05 13.50 14.65
C ASP A 36 -7.52 12.36 15.51
N THR A 37 -6.36 12.59 16.10
CA THR A 37 -5.72 11.72 17.09
C THR A 37 -5.61 10.26 16.60
N ILE A 38 -4.92 10.06 15.48
CA ILE A 38 -4.63 8.71 14.94
C ILE A 38 -3.46 8.11 15.71
N ASP A 39 -3.69 6.94 16.32
CA ASP A 39 -2.69 6.09 16.93
C ASP A 39 -2.70 4.74 16.24
N LEU A 40 -1.57 4.32 15.63
CA LEU A 40 -1.46 3.05 14.92
C LEU A 40 -0.03 2.52 15.00
N ASP A 41 0.09 1.25 15.35
CA ASP A 41 1.33 0.48 15.24
C ASP A 41 1.23 -0.51 14.08
N VAL A 42 2.27 -0.57 13.25
CA VAL A 42 2.42 -1.58 12.21
C VAL A 42 3.75 -2.29 12.43
N ALA A 43 3.67 -3.60 12.62
CA ALA A 43 4.85 -4.42 12.86
C ALA A 43 5.72 -4.57 11.59
N PRO A 44 7.04 -4.83 11.72
CA PRO A 44 7.88 -5.15 10.57
C PRO A 44 7.32 -6.34 9.78
N GLY A 45 7.18 -6.17 8.47
CA GLY A 45 6.64 -7.19 7.58
C GLY A 45 5.12 -7.38 7.65
N GLU A 46 4.41 -6.58 8.43
CA GLU A 46 2.94 -6.64 8.49
C GLU A 46 2.31 -6.02 7.24
N PHE A 47 1.19 -6.59 6.80
CA PHE A 47 0.35 -6.02 5.75
C PHE A 47 -0.93 -5.48 6.38
N VAL A 48 -1.08 -4.17 6.46
CA VAL A 48 -2.25 -3.49 7.04
C VAL A 48 -3.06 -2.81 5.94
N ALA A 49 -4.37 -2.99 5.96
CA ALA A 49 -5.30 -2.26 5.11
C ALA A 49 -6.07 -1.18 5.90
N LEU A 50 -6.21 0.00 5.32
CA LEU A 50 -7.02 1.10 5.83
C LEU A 50 -8.32 1.18 5.00
N LEU A 51 -9.45 1.00 5.66
CA LEU A 51 -10.79 1.16 5.09
C LEU A 51 -11.50 2.35 5.75
N GLY A 52 -12.41 2.96 5.02
CA GLY A 52 -13.24 4.05 5.55
C GLY A 52 -13.94 4.81 4.43
N PRO A 53 -14.89 5.70 4.75
CA PRO A 53 -15.65 6.47 3.78
C PRO A 53 -14.77 7.27 2.81
N SER A 54 -15.30 7.57 1.63
CA SER A 54 -14.59 8.44 0.68
C SER A 54 -14.39 9.83 1.28
N GLY A 55 -13.17 10.39 1.12
CA GLY A 55 -12.84 11.71 1.64
C GLY A 55 -12.60 11.80 3.15
N CYS A 56 -12.57 10.68 3.89
CA CYS A 56 -12.33 10.72 5.35
C CYS A 56 -10.88 11.07 5.72
N GLY A 57 -9.90 10.95 4.79
CA GLY A 57 -8.50 11.32 5.06
C GLY A 57 -7.49 10.19 4.88
N LYS A 58 -7.87 9.03 4.31
CA LYS A 58 -6.95 7.89 4.07
C LYS A 58 -5.70 8.28 3.28
N SER A 59 -5.87 8.91 2.12
CA SER A 59 -4.74 9.37 1.29
C SER A 59 -3.92 10.46 1.97
N THR A 60 -4.55 11.30 2.81
CA THR A 60 -3.82 12.26 3.66
C THR A 60 -2.91 11.52 4.63
N LEU A 61 -3.43 10.51 5.35
CA LEU A 61 -2.61 9.72 6.27
C LEU A 61 -1.44 9.04 5.54
N LEU A 62 -1.65 8.50 4.33
CA LEU A 62 -0.57 7.93 3.54
C LEU A 62 0.52 8.97 3.17
N ARG A 63 0.14 10.20 2.83
CA ARG A 63 1.11 11.27 2.52
C ARG A 63 1.94 11.65 3.75
N LEU A 64 1.31 11.72 4.92
CA LEU A 64 2.02 11.96 6.18
C LEU A 64 3.01 10.82 6.50
N VAL A 65 2.60 9.55 6.36
CA VAL A 65 3.46 8.37 6.55
C VAL A 65 4.62 8.35 5.56
N ALA A 66 4.40 8.75 4.31
CA ALA A 66 5.46 8.87 3.31
C ALA A 66 6.44 10.00 3.60
N GLY A 67 6.08 10.96 4.47
CA GLY A 67 6.84 12.16 4.74
C GLY A 67 6.70 13.23 3.64
N LEU A 68 5.64 13.17 2.83
CA LEU A 68 5.36 14.18 1.81
C LEU A 68 4.78 15.46 2.41
N GLU A 69 4.15 15.34 3.56
CA GLU A 69 3.60 16.45 4.34
C GLU A 69 3.89 16.16 5.83
N PRO A 70 4.15 17.17 6.66
CA PRO A 70 4.26 16.99 8.11
C PRO A 70 2.85 16.96 8.73
N PRO A 71 2.62 16.18 9.81
CA PRO A 71 1.38 16.27 10.58
C PRO A 71 1.29 17.62 11.32
N ARG A 72 0.08 18.12 11.57
CA ARG A 72 -0.15 19.33 12.38
C ARG A 72 0.13 19.08 13.87
N ALA A 73 -0.21 17.88 14.36
CA ALA A 73 0.08 17.43 15.71
C ALA A 73 0.45 15.94 15.72
N GLY A 74 1.09 15.48 16.78
CA GLY A 74 1.58 14.13 16.91
C GLY A 74 2.88 13.90 16.15
N ARG A 75 3.20 12.63 15.93
CA ARG A 75 4.44 12.22 15.23
C ARG A 75 4.29 10.86 14.57
N ILE A 76 5.06 10.65 13.51
CA ILE A 76 5.19 9.37 12.81
C ILE A 76 6.62 8.91 12.95
N LEU A 77 6.81 7.65 13.36
CA LEU A 77 8.12 7.02 13.54
C LEU A 77 8.22 5.85 12.56
N PHE A 78 9.36 5.75 11.92
CA PHE A 78 9.75 4.64 11.05
C PHE A 78 11.01 4.00 11.62
N ASP A 79 10.95 2.75 12.06
CA ASP A 79 11.97 2.09 12.87
C ASP A 79 12.45 2.95 14.04
N GLY A 80 11.50 3.52 14.80
CA GLY A 80 11.77 4.38 15.93
C GLY A 80 12.30 5.78 15.57
N THR A 81 12.61 6.06 14.31
CA THR A 81 13.12 7.35 13.84
C THR A 81 12.01 8.24 13.31
N PRO A 82 11.92 9.52 13.71
CA PRO A 82 10.89 10.44 13.19
C PRO A 82 10.93 10.59 11.68
N VAL A 83 9.76 10.56 11.05
CA VAL A 83 9.58 10.82 9.62
C VAL A 83 9.56 12.33 9.41
N LEU A 84 10.65 12.89 8.90
CA LEU A 84 10.81 14.33 8.64
C LEU A 84 10.71 14.69 7.15
N GLY A 85 10.67 13.72 6.26
CA GLY A 85 10.60 13.92 4.82
C GLY A 85 10.56 12.61 4.04
N PRO A 86 10.44 12.67 2.71
CA PRO A 86 10.45 11.49 1.85
C PRO A 86 11.78 10.73 1.95
N HIS A 87 11.72 9.40 1.84
CA HIS A 87 12.90 8.54 1.87
C HIS A 87 12.74 7.33 0.94
N PRO A 88 13.81 6.84 0.25
CA PRO A 88 13.73 5.70 -0.67
C PRO A 88 13.26 4.37 -0.04
N SER A 89 13.36 4.21 1.28
CA SER A 89 12.84 3.04 1.98
C SER A 89 11.31 3.03 2.13
N ARG A 90 10.65 4.17 1.91
CA ARG A 90 9.19 4.34 1.97
C ARG A 90 8.68 4.80 0.61
N VAL A 91 8.07 3.91 -0.14
CA VAL A 91 7.64 4.18 -1.52
C VAL A 91 6.13 4.17 -1.61
N VAL A 92 5.58 5.19 -2.28
CA VAL A 92 4.15 5.33 -2.51
C VAL A 92 3.80 4.93 -3.93
N VAL A 93 2.76 4.11 -4.07
CA VAL A 93 2.03 3.87 -5.32
C VAL A 93 0.70 4.60 -5.21
N PHE A 94 0.55 5.66 -5.98
CA PHE A 94 -0.67 6.47 -5.99
C PHE A 94 -1.77 5.83 -6.84
N GLN A 95 -3.00 6.24 -6.61
CA GLN A 95 -4.17 5.86 -7.39
C GLN A 95 -4.01 6.22 -8.88
N ASP A 96 -3.42 7.39 -9.17
CA ASP A 96 -2.97 7.72 -10.51
C ASP A 96 -1.51 7.25 -10.71
N PRO A 97 -1.21 6.55 -11.81
CA PRO A 97 0.13 5.96 -12.01
C PRO A 97 1.25 6.98 -12.10
N THR A 98 0.94 8.26 -12.39
CA THR A 98 1.90 9.38 -12.40
C THR A 98 3.23 9.05 -13.10
N LEU A 99 3.15 8.32 -14.23
CA LEU A 99 4.33 8.00 -15.03
C LEU A 99 4.83 9.25 -15.76
N TYR A 100 6.16 9.36 -15.90
CA TYR A 100 6.78 10.42 -16.70
C TYR A 100 6.46 10.20 -18.17
N PRO A 101 5.68 11.08 -18.85
CA PRO A 101 5.21 10.83 -20.22
C PRO A 101 6.31 10.83 -21.27
N TRP A 102 7.45 11.44 -20.97
CA TRP A 102 8.65 11.52 -21.84
C TRP A 102 9.61 10.34 -21.66
N ARG A 103 9.33 9.40 -20.75
CA ARG A 103 10.14 8.20 -20.52
C ARG A 103 9.38 6.96 -20.99
N THR A 104 10.11 5.98 -21.48
CA THR A 104 9.55 4.63 -21.72
C THR A 104 9.15 3.97 -20.39
N VAL A 105 8.45 2.84 -20.45
CA VAL A 105 8.10 2.03 -19.28
C VAL A 105 9.36 1.63 -18.51
N GLU A 106 10.39 1.08 -19.19
CA GLU A 106 11.68 0.77 -18.56
C GLU A 106 12.32 2.01 -17.93
N GLY A 107 12.30 3.15 -18.62
CA GLY A 107 12.82 4.42 -18.13
C GLY A 107 12.05 4.93 -16.90
N ASN A 108 10.74 4.71 -16.82
CA ASN A 108 9.95 5.02 -15.63
C ASN A 108 10.30 4.13 -14.44
N VAL A 109 10.45 2.83 -14.69
CA VAL A 109 10.80 1.87 -13.62
C VAL A 109 12.21 2.13 -13.10
N SER A 110 13.15 2.50 -13.96
CA SER A 110 14.56 2.72 -13.57
C SER A 110 14.84 3.99 -12.75
N VAL A 111 13.89 4.95 -12.69
CA VAL A 111 14.10 6.29 -12.09
C VAL A 111 14.72 6.23 -10.69
N GLY A 112 14.20 5.35 -9.81
CA GLY A 112 14.72 5.26 -8.45
C GLY A 112 16.16 4.75 -8.37
N LEU A 113 16.54 3.83 -9.25
CA LEU A 113 17.91 3.33 -9.35
C LEU A 113 18.85 4.35 -9.99
N GLU A 114 18.35 5.16 -10.97
CA GLU A 114 19.08 6.27 -11.55
C GLU A 114 19.38 7.35 -10.50
N ALA A 115 18.37 7.77 -9.74
CA ALA A 115 18.52 8.77 -8.69
C ALA A 115 19.55 8.36 -7.61
N ARG A 116 19.68 7.06 -7.37
CA ARG A 116 20.66 6.47 -6.44
C ARG A 116 22.03 6.22 -7.08
N GLY A 117 22.19 6.44 -8.38
CA GLY A 117 23.45 6.18 -9.14
C GLY A 117 23.79 4.71 -9.30
N ILE A 118 22.85 3.78 -9.04
CA ILE A 118 23.10 2.31 -9.04
C ILE A 118 22.46 1.58 -10.22
N LEU A 119 21.87 2.29 -11.19
CA LEU A 119 21.18 1.63 -12.31
C LEU A 119 22.10 0.68 -13.09
N ARG A 120 23.35 1.05 -13.35
CA ARG A 120 24.27 0.21 -14.14
C ARG A 120 24.54 -1.15 -13.48
N SER A 121 24.75 -1.16 -12.16
CA SER A 121 25.03 -2.39 -11.38
C SER A 121 23.77 -3.20 -11.07
N GLN A 122 22.58 -2.54 -11.02
CA GLN A 122 21.32 -3.15 -10.59
C GLN A 122 20.26 -3.21 -11.71
N ARG A 123 20.69 -3.15 -12.99
CA ARG A 123 19.76 -3.13 -14.14
C ARG A 123 18.86 -4.38 -14.21
N HIS A 124 19.34 -5.52 -13.76
CA HIS A 124 18.56 -6.76 -13.69
C HIS A 124 17.25 -6.56 -12.90
N ARG A 125 17.26 -5.73 -11.85
CA ARG A 125 16.06 -5.43 -11.04
C ARG A 125 14.94 -4.78 -11.83
N VAL A 126 15.28 -3.95 -12.83
CA VAL A 126 14.29 -3.35 -13.73
C VAL A 126 13.57 -4.42 -14.54
N ASN A 127 14.34 -5.37 -15.11
CA ASN A 127 13.78 -6.46 -15.88
C ASN A 127 12.92 -7.39 -14.99
N ASP A 128 13.38 -7.65 -13.76
CA ASP A 128 12.64 -8.50 -12.81
C ASP A 128 11.33 -7.83 -12.37
N ALA A 129 11.36 -6.52 -12.12
CA ALA A 129 10.16 -5.76 -11.78
C ALA A 129 9.15 -5.71 -12.95
N LEU A 130 9.64 -5.52 -14.19
CA LEU A 130 8.77 -5.54 -15.37
C LEU A 130 8.16 -6.93 -15.60
N ARG A 131 8.93 -7.99 -15.43
CA ARG A 131 8.45 -9.37 -15.54
C ARG A 131 7.41 -9.69 -14.48
N LEU A 132 7.65 -9.24 -13.24
CA LEU A 132 6.73 -9.44 -12.12
C LEU A 132 5.32 -8.87 -12.41
N VAL A 133 5.25 -7.73 -13.09
CA VAL A 133 3.96 -7.09 -13.43
C VAL A 133 3.48 -7.44 -14.86
N GLY A 134 4.14 -8.38 -15.56
CA GLY A 134 3.76 -8.82 -16.91
C GLY A 134 3.89 -7.72 -17.97
N LEU A 135 4.92 -6.88 -17.87
CA LEU A 135 5.21 -5.79 -18.81
C LEU A 135 6.59 -5.90 -19.49
N ASP A 136 7.24 -7.04 -19.44
CA ASP A 136 8.54 -7.28 -20.08
C ASP A 136 8.52 -7.01 -21.60
N GLY A 137 7.43 -7.39 -22.31
CA GLY A 137 7.21 -7.08 -23.73
C GLY A 137 6.92 -5.59 -24.02
N PHE A 138 6.67 -4.78 -22.99
CA PHE A 138 6.29 -3.37 -23.12
C PHE A 138 7.35 -2.39 -22.58
N ALA A 139 8.57 -2.86 -22.33
CA ALA A 139 9.65 -2.06 -21.74
C ALA A 139 9.96 -0.76 -22.51
N ARG A 140 9.85 -0.79 -23.85
CA ARG A 140 10.23 0.32 -24.74
C ARG A 140 9.09 1.25 -25.14
N VAL A 141 7.84 0.97 -24.73
CA VAL A 141 6.69 1.82 -25.07
C VAL A 141 6.60 3.01 -24.10
N TYR A 142 5.88 4.04 -24.51
CA TYR A 142 5.64 5.24 -23.70
C TYR A 142 4.29 5.15 -22.97
N PRO A 143 4.10 5.91 -21.86
CA PRO A 143 2.87 5.86 -21.07
C PRO A 143 1.58 6.08 -21.85
N HIS A 144 1.58 6.95 -22.87
CA HIS A 144 0.41 7.21 -23.72
C HIS A 144 -0.01 6.01 -24.60
N GLN A 145 0.84 5.00 -24.71
CA GLN A 145 0.57 3.76 -25.46
C GLN A 145 0.05 2.63 -24.57
N LEU A 146 -0.06 2.87 -23.26
CA LEU A 146 -0.51 1.90 -22.28
C LEU A 146 -2.01 2.03 -22.00
N SER A 147 -2.67 0.91 -21.71
CA SER A 147 -3.97 0.96 -21.03
C SER A 147 -3.81 1.48 -19.59
N GLY A 148 -4.90 1.95 -18.97
CA GLY A 148 -4.87 2.41 -17.58
C GLY A 148 -4.33 1.33 -16.62
N GLY A 149 -4.73 0.08 -16.81
CA GLY A 149 -4.22 -1.05 -16.02
C GLY A 149 -2.74 -1.33 -16.26
N MET A 150 -2.23 -1.22 -17.49
CA MET A 150 -0.80 -1.35 -17.78
C MET A 150 0.00 -0.22 -17.13
N ALA A 151 -0.51 1.02 -17.18
CA ALA A 151 0.14 2.16 -16.52
C ALA A 151 0.22 1.96 -15.00
N GLN A 152 -0.83 1.43 -14.37
CA GLN A 152 -0.84 1.12 -12.94
C GLN A 152 0.18 0.03 -12.59
N ARG A 153 0.27 -1.03 -13.41
CA ARG A 153 1.29 -2.08 -13.23
C ARG A 153 2.71 -1.52 -13.39
N ALA A 154 2.94 -0.61 -14.32
CA ALA A 154 4.24 0.06 -14.47
C ALA A 154 4.58 0.94 -13.26
N ALA A 155 3.61 1.64 -12.67
CA ALA A 155 3.81 2.41 -11.43
C ALA A 155 4.15 1.49 -10.24
N LEU A 156 3.51 0.32 -10.14
CA LEU A 156 3.86 -0.68 -9.14
C LEU A 156 5.29 -1.22 -9.35
N ALA A 157 5.68 -1.56 -10.58
CA ALA A 157 7.06 -1.97 -10.89
C ALA A 157 8.09 -0.90 -10.52
N ARG A 158 7.78 0.40 -10.78
CA ARG A 158 8.62 1.54 -10.40
C ARG A 158 8.81 1.65 -8.88
N ALA A 159 7.80 1.28 -8.11
CA ALA A 159 7.90 1.24 -6.65
C ALA A 159 8.78 0.06 -6.20
N LEU A 160 8.50 -1.13 -6.69
CA LEU A 160 9.11 -2.39 -6.26
C LEU A 160 10.59 -2.51 -6.63
N VAL A 161 11.03 -1.87 -7.71
CA VAL A 161 12.43 -1.87 -8.14
C VAL A 161 13.38 -1.30 -7.08
N ASN A 162 12.85 -0.48 -6.16
CA ASN A 162 13.64 0.16 -5.10
C ASN A 162 13.88 -0.73 -3.87
N ASP A 163 13.28 -1.93 -3.79
CA ASP A 163 13.23 -2.79 -2.60
C ASP A 163 12.83 -1.98 -1.33
N PRO A 164 11.62 -1.43 -1.31
CA PRO A 164 11.18 -0.61 -0.18
C PRO A 164 11.03 -1.48 1.09
N GLN A 165 11.34 -0.90 2.25
CA GLN A 165 11.03 -1.49 3.55
C GLN A 165 9.57 -1.27 3.93
N LEU A 166 8.97 -0.15 3.46
CA LEU A 166 7.55 0.15 3.57
C LEU A 166 6.97 0.49 2.20
N LEU A 167 6.02 -0.30 1.75
CA LEU A 167 5.25 -0.07 0.54
C LEU A 167 3.89 0.53 0.90
N ILE A 168 3.62 1.73 0.43
CA ILE A 168 2.39 2.48 0.67
C ILE A 168 1.58 2.44 -0.61
N LEU A 169 0.35 1.96 -0.54
CA LEU A 169 -0.51 1.65 -1.68
C LEU A 169 -1.82 2.44 -1.56
N ASP A 170 -2.04 3.42 -2.42
CA ASP A 170 -3.28 4.22 -2.46
C ASP A 170 -4.15 3.75 -3.62
N GLU A 171 -5.14 2.89 -3.35
CA GLU A 171 -6.03 2.25 -4.32
C GLU A 171 -5.31 1.68 -5.56
N PRO A 172 -4.25 0.87 -5.38
CA PRO A 172 -3.31 0.52 -6.45
C PRO A 172 -3.94 -0.34 -7.56
N LEU A 173 -5.05 -1.02 -7.28
CA LEU A 173 -5.69 -1.96 -8.20
C LEU A 173 -7.07 -1.47 -8.69
N GLY A 174 -7.51 -0.28 -8.29
CA GLY A 174 -8.84 0.25 -8.58
C GLY A 174 -9.15 0.42 -10.07
N LYS A 175 -8.13 0.67 -10.91
CA LYS A 175 -8.28 0.88 -12.37
C LYS A 175 -8.10 -0.40 -13.21
N LEU A 176 -7.90 -1.55 -12.57
CA LEU A 176 -7.72 -2.83 -13.25
C LEU A 176 -9.06 -3.50 -13.54
N ASP A 177 -9.13 -4.20 -14.68
CA ASP A 177 -10.20 -5.15 -14.94
C ASP A 177 -10.16 -6.31 -13.94
N SER A 178 -11.27 -7.05 -13.80
CA SER A 178 -11.44 -8.07 -12.77
C SER A 178 -10.38 -9.18 -12.83
N LEU A 179 -10.05 -9.68 -14.02
CA LEU A 179 -9.09 -10.78 -14.15
C LEU A 179 -7.65 -10.31 -13.86
N THR A 180 -7.27 -9.16 -14.39
CA THR A 180 -5.97 -8.55 -14.11
C THR A 180 -5.83 -8.22 -12.62
N ARG A 181 -6.90 -7.72 -11.99
CA ARG A 181 -6.92 -7.45 -10.54
C ARG A 181 -6.65 -8.71 -9.72
N LEU A 182 -7.32 -9.82 -10.03
CA LEU A 182 -7.10 -11.11 -9.35
C LEU A 182 -5.65 -11.56 -9.44
N THR A 183 -5.08 -11.50 -10.64
CA THR A 183 -3.67 -11.87 -10.87
C THR A 183 -2.74 -10.97 -10.07
N MET A 184 -2.95 -9.66 -10.12
CA MET A 184 -2.11 -8.70 -9.40
C MET A 184 -2.22 -8.81 -7.86
N GLN A 185 -3.39 -9.14 -7.32
CA GLN A 185 -3.57 -9.44 -5.90
C GLN A 185 -2.71 -10.63 -5.49
N SER A 186 -2.77 -11.73 -6.23
CA SER A 186 -1.97 -12.93 -5.97
C SER A 186 -0.47 -12.66 -6.07
N GLU A 187 -0.04 -11.91 -7.10
CA GLU A 187 1.37 -11.55 -7.29
C GLU A 187 1.89 -10.64 -6.18
N LEU A 188 1.08 -9.66 -5.73
CA LEU A 188 1.44 -8.76 -4.64
C LEU A 188 1.61 -9.52 -3.33
N VAL A 189 0.69 -10.43 -2.99
CA VAL A 189 0.80 -11.30 -1.80
C VAL A 189 2.06 -12.18 -1.90
N SER A 190 2.26 -12.86 -3.03
CA SER A 190 3.44 -13.69 -3.25
C SER A 190 4.75 -12.90 -3.09
N LEU A 191 4.78 -11.68 -3.61
CA LEU A 191 5.94 -10.81 -3.49
C LEU A 191 6.17 -10.37 -2.05
N TRP A 192 5.10 -9.94 -1.37
CA TRP A 192 5.16 -9.56 0.04
C TRP A 192 5.67 -10.71 0.92
N GLN A 193 5.15 -11.92 0.72
CA GLN A 193 5.61 -13.11 1.45
C GLN A 193 7.09 -13.43 1.20
N ARG A 194 7.58 -13.23 -0.05
CA ARG A 194 8.99 -13.49 -0.38
C ARG A 194 9.94 -12.42 0.11
N LYS A 195 9.51 -11.15 0.07
CA LYS A 195 10.37 -9.99 0.35
C LYS A 195 10.25 -9.52 1.81
N GLY A 196 9.16 -9.79 2.50
CA GLY A 196 8.92 -9.43 3.89
C GLY A 196 8.82 -7.92 4.16
N PHE A 197 8.57 -7.07 3.15
CA PHE A 197 8.37 -5.64 3.39
C PHE A 197 7.08 -5.37 4.17
N THR A 198 7.04 -4.27 4.91
CA THR A 198 5.82 -3.76 5.53
C THR A 198 4.93 -3.13 4.47
N ALA A 199 3.61 -3.37 4.50
CA ALA A 199 2.68 -2.80 3.54
C ALA A 199 1.53 -2.06 4.23
N LEU A 200 1.21 -0.86 3.72
CA LEU A 200 0.06 -0.07 4.13
C LEU A 200 -0.80 0.19 2.89
N LEU A 201 -1.99 -0.42 2.84
CA LEU A 201 -2.92 -0.36 1.72
C LEU A 201 -4.11 0.53 2.07
N VAL A 202 -4.43 1.48 1.24
CA VAL A 202 -5.75 2.12 1.22
C VAL A 202 -6.56 1.53 0.09
N THR A 203 -7.76 1.09 0.41
CA THR A 203 -8.74 0.62 -0.57
C THR A 203 -10.15 0.93 -0.05
N HIS A 204 -11.13 0.96 -0.94
CA HIS A 204 -12.55 0.99 -0.59
C HIS A 204 -13.21 -0.39 -0.75
N ASP A 205 -12.47 -1.38 -1.25
CA ASP A 205 -12.93 -2.75 -1.45
C ASP A 205 -12.59 -3.60 -0.23
N VAL A 206 -13.63 -3.99 0.53
CA VAL A 206 -13.51 -4.80 1.75
C VAL A 206 -12.91 -6.18 1.44
N GLU A 207 -13.29 -6.76 0.30
CA GLU A 207 -12.78 -8.07 -0.11
C GLU A 207 -11.29 -8.01 -0.44
N GLU A 208 -10.85 -6.96 -1.15
CA GLU A 208 -9.44 -6.71 -1.42
C GLU A 208 -8.64 -6.57 -0.12
N ALA A 209 -9.12 -5.77 0.83
CA ALA A 209 -8.48 -5.60 2.13
C ALA A 209 -8.30 -6.93 2.86
N LEU A 210 -9.35 -7.75 2.89
CA LEU A 210 -9.33 -9.06 3.57
C LEU A 210 -8.49 -10.11 2.84
N LEU A 211 -8.37 -10.05 1.51
CA LEU A 211 -7.51 -10.97 0.75
C LEU A 211 -6.03 -10.65 0.93
N LEU A 212 -5.67 -9.36 1.02
CA LEU A 212 -4.28 -8.90 1.03
C LEU A 212 -3.72 -8.69 2.44
N ALA A 213 -4.51 -8.14 3.36
CA ALA A 213 -3.98 -7.66 4.64
C ALA A 213 -4.18 -8.65 5.80
N SER A 214 -3.20 -8.73 6.69
CA SER A 214 -3.29 -9.47 7.96
C SER A 214 -4.09 -8.72 9.03
N ARG A 215 -4.33 -7.41 8.83
CA ARG A 215 -5.16 -6.59 9.70
C ARG A 215 -5.83 -5.48 8.88
N VAL A 216 -7.10 -5.24 9.19
CA VAL A 216 -7.91 -4.19 8.59
C VAL A 216 -8.22 -3.14 9.65
N VAL A 217 -7.84 -1.90 9.39
CA VAL A 217 -8.11 -0.73 10.23
C VAL A 217 -9.26 0.05 9.61
N VAL A 218 -10.34 0.19 10.35
CA VAL A 218 -11.54 0.91 9.91
C VAL A 218 -11.50 2.32 10.46
N LEU A 219 -11.56 3.31 9.57
CA LEU A 219 -11.61 4.73 9.91
C LEU A 219 -13.06 5.25 9.93
N SER A 220 -13.31 6.23 10.79
CA SER A 220 -14.57 6.96 10.83
C SER A 220 -14.70 7.96 9.69
N ASP A 221 -15.86 8.65 9.63
CA ASP A 221 -16.02 9.88 8.85
C ASP A 221 -15.05 10.97 9.31
N ARG A 222 -14.92 12.01 8.49
CA ARG A 222 -14.04 13.16 8.73
C ARG A 222 -14.55 14.05 9.88
N PRO A 223 -13.67 14.48 10.79
CA PRO A 223 -12.26 14.13 10.91
C PRO A 223 -12.07 12.67 11.33
N ALA A 224 -11.23 11.95 10.56
CA ALA A 224 -11.10 10.52 10.75
C ALA A 224 -10.38 10.16 12.05
N ARG A 225 -10.93 9.15 12.72
CA ARG A 225 -10.34 8.43 13.85
C ARG A 225 -10.31 6.93 13.54
N ILE A 226 -9.48 6.18 14.20
CA ILE A 226 -9.57 4.71 14.14
C ILE A 226 -10.84 4.29 14.90
N LYS A 227 -11.77 3.65 14.19
CA LYS A 227 -13.02 3.15 14.73
C LYS A 227 -12.87 1.73 15.28
N ALA A 228 -12.14 0.88 14.55
CA ALA A 228 -11.87 -0.49 14.92
C ALA A 228 -10.66 -1.05 14.16
N GLU A 229 -10.09 -2.12 14.68
CA GLU A 229 -9.07 -2.94 14.05
C GLU A 229 -9.55 -4.39 14.02
N VAL A 230 -9.56 -5.00 12.84
CA VAL A 230 -10.00 -6.38 12.63
C VAL A 230 -8.79 -7.21 12.20
N ALA A 231 -8.38 -8.16 13.04
CA ALA A 231 -7.32 -9.10 12.71
C ALA A 231 -7.82 -10.15 11.72
N ASN A 232 -6.96 -10.51 10.79
CA ASN A 232 -7.24 -11.56 9.81
C ASN A 232 -6.07 -12.55 9.80
N ASP A 233 -6.24 -13.62 10.58
CA ASP A 233 -5.27 -14.68 10.81
C ASP A 233 -5.38 -15.86 9.81
N LEU A 234 -6.26 -15.73 8.80
CA LEU A 234 -6.38 -16.72 7.74
C LEU A 234 -5.04 -16.89 6.98
N PRO A 235 -4.62 -18.16 6.78
CA PRO A 235 -3.38 -18.42 6.05
C PRO A 235 -3.49 -18.01 4.58
N TYR A 236 -2.36 -17.69 3.97
CA TYR A 236 -2.27 -17.47 2.54
C TYR A 236 -1.96 -18.76 1.78
N PRO A 237 -2.46 -18.95 0.54
CA PRO A 237 -3.36 -18.04 -0.18
C PRO A 237 -4.80 -18.09 0.39
N ARG A 238 -5.44 -16.95 0.49
CA ARG A 238 -6.82 -16.83 0.95
C ARG A 238 -7.80 -17.04 -0.20
N HIS A 239 -8.90 -17.71 0.08
CA HIS A 239 -9.92 -18.02 -0.90
C HIS A 239 -11.22 -17.28 -0.60
N ARG A 240 -11.83 -16.65 -1.62
CA ARG A 240 -13.10 -15.93 -1.50
C ARG A 240 -14.26 -16.76 -0.97
N GLY A 241 -14.21 -18.08 -1.18
CA GLY A 241 -15.20 -19.03 -0.67
C GLY A 241 -14.98 -19.49 0.77
N ASP A 242 -13.98 -18.95 1.48
CA ASP A 242 -13.73 -19.33 2.87
C ASP A 242 -14.84 -18.75 3.78
N PRO A 243 -15.53 -19.58 4.57
CA PRO A 243 -16.58 -19.11 5.47
C PRO A 243 -16.08 -18.07 6.48
N ARG A 244 -14.85 -18.20 6.97
CA ARG A 244 -14.26 -17.25 7.91
C ARG A 244 -14.01 -15.90 7.24
N LEU A 245 -13.63 -15.89 5.96
CA LEU A 245 -13.48 -14.64 5.20
C LEU A 245 -14.84 -13.93 5.05
N ALA A 246 -15.92 -14.68 4.85
CA ALA A 246 -17.27 -14.14 4.78
C ALA A 246 -17.72 -13.52 6.12
N GLU A 247 -17.40 -14.16 7.25
CA GLU A 247 -17.65 -13.60 8.59
C GLU A 247 -16.89 -12.28 8.81
N LEU A 248 -15.58 -12.25 8.51
CA LEU A 248 -14.77 -11.03 8.60
C LEU A 248 -15.28 -9.91 7.69
N ARG A 249 -15.74 -10.27 6.49
CA ARG A 249 -16.37 -9.31 5.57
C ARG A 249 -17.63 -8.69 6.18
N HIS A 250 -18.49 -9.50 6.77
CA HIS A 250 -19.70 -9.02 7.45
C HIS A 250 -19.36 -8.09 8.61
N GLU A 251 -18.38 -8.46 9.45
CA GLU A 251 -17.89 -7.64 10.55
C GLU A 251 -17.39 -6.27 10.05
N VAL A 252 -16.53 -6.26 9.04
CA VAL A 252 -15.98 -5.01 8.49
C VAL A 252 -17.07 -4.14 7.86
N LEU A 253 -18.04 -4.74 7.14
CA LEU A 253 -19.17 -4.01 6.55
C LEU A 253 -20.04 -3.37 7.63
N SER A 254 -20.33 -4.08 8.72
CA SER A 254 -21.07 -3.54 9.87
C SER A 254 -20.34 -2.37 10.52
N LEU A 255 -19.01 -2.47 10.70
CA LEU A 255 -18.18 -1.38 11.22
C LEU A 255 -18.19 -0.16 10.30
N LEU A 256 -18.32 -0.33 8.99
CA LEU A 256 -18.46 0.76 8.01
C LEU A 256 -19.88 1.35 7.97
N GLY A 257 -20.85 0.77 8.73
CA GLY A 257 -22.25 1.17 8.69
C GLY A 257 -22.99 0.71 7.43
N LEU A 258 -22.44 -0.27 6.75
CA LEU A 258 -23.02 -0.91 5.58
C LEU A 258 -23.64 -2.24 6.03
N ASP A 259 -24.78 -2.19 6.73
CA ASP A 259 -25.49 -3.41 7.11
C ASP A 259 -25.85 -4.21 5.86
N ALA A 260 -25.27 -5.40 5.78
CA ALA A 260 -25.50 -6.31 4.65
C ALA A 260 -26.91 -6.89 4.74
N THR A 261 -27.90 -6.11 4.34
CA THR A 261 -29.26 -6.58 4.00
C THR A 261 -29.30 -6.98 2.52
N TRP A 262 -28.44 -7.91 2.11
CA TRP A 262 -28.48 -8.53 0.78
C TRP A 262 -28.30 -10.04 0.92
#